data_d9dc5e8a472683a0ced0cb7d05116958
#
_entry.id   d9dc5e8a472683a0ced0cb7d05116958
#
_cell.length_a   1.000
_cell.length_b   1.000
_cell.length_c   1.000
_cell.angle_alpha   90.00
_cell.angle_beta   90.00
_cell.angle_gamma   90.00
#
_symmetry.space_group_name_H-M   'P 1'
#
loop_
_entity.id
_entity.type
_entity.pdbx_description
1 polymer ?
#
loop_
_entity_poly.entity_id
_entity_poly.type
_entity_poly.pdbx_seq_one_letter_code
_entity_poly.pdbx_strand_id
1 'polypeptide(L)'
;MSVFKSQFSRALLVTKSDNANVPFPSVSSSGINTSVVANSLVDSGATFVSNNVKSGDIVYNITDGTAATVVSVTSETALVLNADIFDITPTNYVVYTASPQSTIGNAGCNLYIGGAGNVKVTTIGGDEIIFFAPPVGSVLPVQVIKLHATGTTATLINALW
;
A
#
# COMPACT_ATOMS: atom_id res chain seq x y z
N MET A 1 -0.82 19.07 33.39
CA MET A 1 0.21 18.19 32.81
C MET A 1 -0.17 17.91 31.36
N SER A 2 0.61 18.37 30.41
CA SER A 2 0.34 18.10 29.00
C SER A 2 0.76 16.67 28.69
N VAL A 3 -0.18 15.79 28.42
CA VAL A 3 0.11 14.45 27.94
C VAL A 3 0.44 14.62 26.46
N PHE A 4 1.71 14.49 26.07
CA PHE A 4 2.10 14.35 24.66
C PHE A 4 1.48 13.07 24.14
N LYS A 5 0.32 13.17 23.48
CA LYS A 5 -0.18 12.06 22.66
C LYS A 5 0.81 11.88 21.52
N SER A 6 1.26 10.63 21.32
CA SER A 6 1.97 10.25 20.10
C SER A 6 1.15 10.75 18.89
N GLN A 7 1.79 11.46 17.99
CA GLN A 7 1.14 12.02 16.80
C GLN A 7 0.63 10.90 15.88
N PHE A 8 1.30 9.77 15.90
CA PHE A 8 1.00 8.61 15.06
C PHE A 8 0.70 7.40 15.93
N SER A 9 -0.34 6.66 15.58
CA SER A 9 -0.78 5.46 16.30
C SER A 9 -0.59 4.18 15.51
N ARG A 10 -0.35 4.27 14.20
CA ARG A 10 -0.18 3.13 13.29
C ARG A 10 0.95 3.39 12.31
N ALA A 11 1.59 2.29 11.89
CA ALA A 11 2.67 2.32 10.92
C ALA A 11 2.57 1.12 9.96
N LEU A 12 3.03 1.31 8.72
CA LEU A 12 3.13 0.27 7.71
C LEU A 12 4.41 0.46 6.91
N LEU A 13 5.22 -0.60 6.72
CA LEU A 13 6.29 -0.60 5.73
C LEU A 13 5.66 -0.56 4.33
N VAL A 14 5.92 0.50 3.58
CA VAL A 14 5.25 0.75 2.31
C VAL A 14 5.95 0.01 1.17
N THR A 15 5.19 -0.74 0.41
CA THR A 15 5.59 -1.19 -0.93
C THR A 15 5.32 -0.06 -1.92
N LYS A 16 6.38 0.52 -2.49
CA LYS A 16 6.25 1.60 -3.49
C LYS A 16 5.64 1.06 -4.78
N SER A 17 4.69 1.80 -5.36
CA SER A 17 3.95 1.38 -6.55
C SER A 17 3.46 2.56 -7.37
N ASP A 18 3.52 2.42 -8.70
CA ASP A 18 2.86 3.37 -9.60
C ASP A 18 1.37 3.05 -9.79
N ASN A 19 0.93 1.83 -9.38
CA ASN A 19 -0.41 1.30 -9.62
C ASN A 19 -1.32 1.27 -8.39
N ALA A 20 -0.77 1.56 -7.21
CA ALA A 20 -1.52 1.49 -5.95
C ALA A 20 -1.22 2.68 -5.04
N ASN A 21 -2.23 3.15 -4.33
CA ASN A 21 -2.06 4.08 -3.22
C ASN A 21 -1.47 3.38 -1.99
N VAL A 22 -0.96 4.16 -1.05
CA VAL A 22 -0.56 3.64 0.27
C VAL A 22 -1.82 3.18 1.00
N PRO A 23 -1.94 1.88 1.36
CA PRO A 23 -3.12 1.37 2.04
C PRO A 23 -3.13 1.76 3.52
N PHE A 24 -4.29 1.67 4.14
CA PHE A 24 -4.37 1.71 5.60
C PHE A 24 -3.86 0.37 6.18
N PRO A 25 -3.15 0.35 7.32
CA PRO A 25 -2.58 -0.87 7.89
C PRO A 25 -3.64 -1.75 8.57
N SER A 26 -4.64 -2.15 7.81
CA SER A 26 -5.68 -3.08 8.23
C SER A 26 -5.77 -4.20 7.20
N VAL A 27 -5.41 -5.40 7.61
CA VAL A 27 -5.40 -6.59 6.74
C VAL A 27 -6.81 -7.13 6.63
N SER A 28 -7.32 -7.29 5.41
CA SER A 28 -8.58 -7.97 5.11
C SER A 28 -8.35 -9.43 4.72
N SER A 29 -7.26 -9.75 4.02
CA SER A 29 -6.91 -11.12 3.64
C SER A 29 -5.41 -11.28 3.47
N SER A 30 -4.91 -12.51 3.61
CA SER A 30 -3.53 -12.86 3.30
C SER A 30 -3.42 -14.34 2.96
N GLY A 31 -2.43 -14.70 2.17
CA GLY A 31 -2.23 -16.08 1.75
C GLY A 31 -1.11 -16.25 0.74
N ILE A 32 -1.25 -17.27 -0.08
CA ILE A 32 -0.30 -17.63 -1.14
C ILE A 32 -1.10 -17.82 -2.43
N ASN A 33 -0.69 -17.16 -3.53
CA ASN A 33 -1.35 -17.37 -4.81
C ASN A 33 -1.16 -18.82 -5.29
N THR A 34 -2.20 -19.38 -5.88
CA THR A 34 -2.22 -20.79 -6.34
C THR A 34 -2.23 -20.93 -7.86
N SER A 35 -2.43 -19.83 -8.58
CA SER A 35 -2.41 -19.80 -10.05
C SER A 35 -1.89 -18.45 -10.53
N VAL A 36 -1.28 -18.47 -11.72
CA VAL A 36 -0.87 -17.26 -12.45
C VAL A 36 -1.94 -16.95 -13.49
N VAL A 37 -2.59 -15.82 -13.32
CA VAL A 37 -3.58 -15.28 -14.28
C VAL A 37 -3.32 -13.80 -14.42
N ALA A 38 -3.15 -13.31 -15.64
CA ALA A 38 -2.83 -11.92 -15.91
C ALA A 38 -3.78 -10.95 -15.21
N ASN A 39 -3.24 -9.93 -14.57
CA ASN A 39 -3.98 -8.92 -13.81
C ASN A 39 -4.93 -9.50 -12.74
N SER A 40 -4.56 -10.61 -12.13
CA SER A 40 -5.42 -11.28 -11.14
C SER A 40 -4.60 -11.83 -9.98
N LEU A 41 -5.24 -11.89 -8.81
CA LEU A 41 -4.80 -12.70 -7.69
C LEU A 41 -5.75 -13.90 -7.58
N VAL A 42 -5.22 -15.11 -7.71
CA VAL A 42 -5.96 -16.34 -7.53
C VAL A 42 -5.36 -17.17 -6.41
N ASP A 43 -6.18 -17.47 -5.42
CA ASP A 43 -5.83 -18.33 -4.28
C ASP A 43 -7.02 -19.26 -3.97
N SER A 44 -6.87 -20.55 -4.24
CA SER A 44 -7.94 -21.55 -4.05
C SER A 44 -8.34 -21.73 -2.58
N GLY A 45 -7.51 -21.29 -1.63
CA GLY A 45 -7.80 -21.34 -0.20
C GLY A 45 -8.35 -20.03 0.38
N ALA A 46 -8.44 -18.99 -0.44
CA ALA A 46 -8.90 -17.68 0.03
C ALA A 46 -10.41 -17.61 0.26
N THR A 47 -10.83 -16.59 1.00
CA THR A 47 -12.23 -16.26 1.29
C THR A 47 -12.44 -14.75 1.13
N PHE A 48 -12.14 -14.22 -0.07
CA PHE A 48 -12.11 -12.76 -0.30
C PHE A 48 -13.45 -12.08 -0.07
N VAL A 49 -14.55 -12.68 -0.52
CA VAL A 49 -15.91 -12.14 -0.30
C VAL A 49 -16.27 -12.18 1.18
N SER A 50 -16.05 -13.32 1.83
CA SER A 50 -16.33 -13.51 3.27
C SER A 50 -15.46 -12.59 4.15
N ASN A 51 -14.24 -12.29 3.71
CA ASN A 51 -13.33 -11.37 4.36
C ASN A 51 -13.60 -9.89 4.02
N ASN A 52 -14.68 -9.64 3.24
CA ASN A 52 -15.12 -8.29 2.88
C ASN A 52 -14.07 -7.48 2.10
N VAL A 53 -13.26 -8.15 1.28
CA VAL A 53 -12.36 -7.48 0.32
C VAL A 53 -13.21 -6.73 -0.69
N LYS A 54 -12.78 -5.52 -1.06
CA LYS A 54 -13.54 -4.61 -1.93
C LYS A 54 -12.70 -4.04 -3.06
N SER A 55 -13.37 -3.56 -4.08
CA SER A 55 -12.76 -2.67 -5.07
C SER A 55 -12.15 -1.45 -4.38
N GLY A 56 -10.92 -1.12 -4.75
CA GLY A 56 -10.11 -0.07 -4.11
C GLY A 56 -9.15 -0.57 -3.04
N ASP A 57 -9.33 -1.76 -2.50
CA ASP A 57 -8.36 -2.38 -1.58
C ASP A 57 -7.02 -2.61 -2.29
N ILE A 58 -5.95 -2.68 -1.51
CA ILE A 58 -4.59 -2.75 -2.03
C ILE A 58 -4.00 -4.13 -1.74
N VAL A 59 -3.52 -4.77 -2.80
CA VAL A 59 -2.78 -6.04 -2.71
C VAL A 59 -1.28 -5.77 -2.74
N TYR A 60 -0.56 -6.29 -1.76
CA TYR A 60 0.90 -6.38 -1.74
C TYR A 60 1.32 -7.80 -2.09
N ASN A 61 2.11 -7.97 -3.15
CA ASN A 61 2.91 -9.17 -3.35
C ASN A 61 4.18 -9.01 -2.49
N ILE A 62 4.22 -9.71 -1.36
CA ILE A 62 5.30 -9.59 -0.38
C ILE A 62 6.59 -10.22 -0.90
N THR A 63 6.48 -11.25 -1.74
CA THR A 63 7.63 -11.97 -2.30
C THR A 63 8.43 -11.07 -3.24
N ASP A 64 7.74 -10.35 -4.12
CA ASP A 64 8.38 -9.56 -5.19
C ASP A 64 8.45 -8.06 -4.85
N GLY A 65 7.78 -7.62 -3.77
CA GLY A 65 7.76 -6.22 -3.36
C GLY A 65 7.01 -5.33 -4.35
N THR A 66 5.90 -5.82 -4.89
CA THR A 66 5.02 -5.09 -5.82
C THR A 66 3.63 -4.90 -5.22
N ALA A 67 2.88 -3.92 -5.74
CA ALA A 67 1.53 -3.66 -5.27
C ALA A 67 0.58 -3.24 -6.40
N ALA A 68 -0.67 -3.64 -6.26
CA ALA A 68 -1.76 -3.30 -7.18
C ALA A 68 -3.05 -3.00 -6.42
N THR A 69 -3.97 -2.33 -7.10
CA THR A 69 -5.31 -2.02 -6.58
C THR A 69 -6.31 -3.08 -7.05
N VAL A 70 -7.18 -3.54 -6.16
CA VAL A 70 -8.30 -4.41 -6.49
C VAL A 70 -9.30 -3.64 -7.34
N VAL A 71 -9.53 -4.11 -8.56
CA VAL A 71 -10.56 -3.57 -9.47
C VAL A 71 -11.92 -4.16 -9.15
N SER A 72 -11.97 -5.49 -8.97
CA SER A 72 -13.18 -6.20 -8.59
C SER A 72 -12.88 -7.50 -7.86
N VAL A 73 -13.84 -7.93 -7.05
CA VAL A 73 -13.84 -9.25 -6.39
C VAL A 73 -14.75 -10.15 -7.21
N THR A 74 -14.20 -11.18 -7.86
CA THR A 74 -14.96 -12.07 -8.75
C THR A 74 -15.52 -13.28 -8.03
N SER A 75 -14.84 -13.75 -6.99
CA SER A 75 -15.27 -14.89 -6.18
C SER A 75 -14.54 -14.89 -4.82
N GLU A 76 -14.78 -15.90 -4.01
CA GLU A 76 -14.00 -16.14 -2.77
C GLU A 76 -12.51 -16.34 -3.05
N THR A 77 -12.16 -16.81 -4.23
CA THR A 77 -10.80 -17.27 -4.56
C THR A 77 -10.11 -16.43 -5.63
N ALA A 78 -10.76 -15.37 -6.14
CA ALA A 78 -10.19 -14.57 -7.24
C ALA A 78 -10.53 -13.08 -7.16
N LEU A 79 -9.49 -12.26 -7.35
CA LEU A 79 -9.56 -10.81 -7.49
C LEU A 79 -9.02 -10.38 -8.86
N VAL A 80 -9.64 -9.37 -9.46
CA VAL A 80 -9.08 -8.65 -10.62
C VAL A 80 -8.29 -7.45 -10.11
N LEU A 81 -7.09 -7.26 -10.62
CA LEU A 81 -6.17 -6.20 -10.25
C LEU A 81 -5.93 -5.22 -11.41
N ASN A 82 -5.54 -4.00 -11.10
CA ASN A 82 -5.21 -2.99 -12.12
C ASN A 82 -3.80 -3.16 -12.71
N ALA A 83 -3.00 -4.09 -12.20
CA ALA A 83 -1.67 -4.40 -12.69
C ALA A 83 -1.35 -5.88 -12.46
N ASP A 84 -0.54 -6.44 -13.35
CA ASP A 84 -0.04 -7.81 -13.21
C ASP A 84 1.15 -7.83 -12.26
N ILE A 85 0.94 -8.37 -11.06
CA ILE A 85 1.94 -8.47 -9.99
C ILE A 85 2.16 -9.90 -9.52
N PHE A 86 1.51 -10.89 -10.16
CA PHE A 86 1.61 -12.31 -9.83
C PHE A 86 1.98 -13.12 -11.09
N ASP A 87 3.25 -13.01 -11.49
CA ASP A 87 3.79 -13.70 -12.67
C ASP A 87 4.36 -15.09 -12.37
N ILE A 88 4.48 -15.43 -11.09
CA ILE A 88 4.90 -16.75 -10.60
C ILE A 88 4.02 -17.23 -9.45
N THR A 89 4.08 -18.53 -9.17
CA THR A 89 3.46 -19.16 -8.00
C THR A 89 4.41 -20.20 -7.42
N PRO A 90 4.52 -20.38 -6.10
CA PRO A 90 3.78 -19.66 -5.03
C PRO A 90 4.42 -18.32 -4.65
N THR A 91 3.62 -17.29 -4.44
CA THR A 91 4.07 -16.01 -3.86
C THR A 91 3.14 -15.59 -2.72
N ASN A 92 3.73 -15.00 -1.68
CA ASN A 92 2.95 -14.51 -0.53
C ASN A 92 2.29 -13.17 -0.83
N TYR A 93 1.05 -13.00 -0.40
CA TYR A 93 0.33 -11.75 -0.54
C TYR A 93 -0.36 -11.32 0.75
N VAL A 94 -0.62 -10.02 0.83
CA VAL A 94 -1.49 -9.40 1.84
C VAL A 94 -2.41 -8.42 1.14
N VAL A 95 -3.71 -8.49 1.46
CA VAL A 95 -4.70 -7.50 1.05
C VAL A 95 -4.97 -6.57 2.20
N TYR A 96 -4.70 -5.28 1.99
CA TYR A 96 -4.99 -4.22 2.94
C TYR A 96 -6.24 -3.46 2.51
N THR A 97 -7.00 -2.99 3.49
CA THR A 97 -8.11 -2.09 3.20
C THR A 97 -7.61 -0.80 2.55
N ALA A 98 -8.36 -0.29 1.58
CA ALA A 98 -8.15 1.06 1.10
C ALA A 98 -8.12 2.02 2.29
N SER A 99 -7.25 3.04 2.22
CA SER A 99 -7.25 4.07 3.26
C SER A 99 -8.67 4.61 3.42
N PRO A 100 -9.28 4.48 4.61
CA PRO A 100 -10.62 4.98 4.79
C PRO A 100 -10.60 6.48 4.48
N GLN A 101 -11.49 6.91 3.62
CA GLN A 101 -11.81 8.32 3.49
C GLN A 101 -12.42 8.74 4.83
N SER A 102 -11.57 9.23 5.71
CA SER A 102 -12.02 9.71 7.01
C SER A 102 -13.06 10.79 6.79
N THR A 103 -14.20 10.69 7.47
CA THR A 103 -15.18 11.76 7.59
C THR A 103 -14.59 13.06 8.18
N ILE A 104 -13.34 13.03 8.63
CA ILE A 104 -12.60 14.14 9.23
C ILE A 104 -11.52 14.69 8.26
N GLY A 105 -11.54 14.31 6.97
CA GLY A 105 -10.65 14.90 5.97
C GLY A 105 -9.20 14.42 5.95
N ASN A 106 -8.86 13.33 6.65
CA ASN A 106 -7.52 12.76 6.68
C ASN A 106 -7.46 11.43 5.88
N ALA A 107 -7.39 11.55 4.58
CA ALA A 107 -7.20 10.41 3.68
C ALA A 107 -5.72 10.27 3.25
N GLY A 108 -4.76 10.45 4.14
CA GLY A 108 -3.35 10.36 3.82
C GLY A 108 -2.53 9.89 5.00
N CYS A 109 -1.25 9.64 4.73
CA CYS A 109 -0.26 9.28 5.74
C CYS A 109 0.93 10.22 5.68
N ASN A 110 1.74 10.26 6.73
CA ASN A 110 3.07 10.85 6.69
C ASN A 110 4.10 9.73 6.41
N LEU A 111 5.20 10.05 5.73
CA LEU A 111 6.23 9.06 5.41
C LEU A 111 7.46 9.28 6.28
N TYR A 112 7.88 8.22 6.98
CA TYR A 112 9.18 8.14 7.65
C TYR A 112 10.19 7.53 6.70
N ILE A 113 11.34 8.17 6.56
CA ILE A 113 12.41 7.78 5.64
C ILE A 113 13.44 6.94 6.37
N GLY A 114 13.46 5.63 6.12
CA GLY A 114 14.39 4.70 6.77
C GLY A 114 15.69 4.49 6.03
N GLY A 115 15.73 4.71 4.71
CA GLY A 115 16.92 4.55 3.88
C GLY A 115 17.11 5.70 2.90
N ALA A 116 18.36 6.01 2.56
CA ALA A 116 18.72 7.14 1.70
C ALA A 116 18.18 7.00 0.27
N GLY A 117 17.90 8.12 -0.38
CA GLY A 117 17.47 8.21 -1.77
C GLY A 117 16.41 9.29 -1.97
N ASN A 118 15.94 9.42 -3.21
CA ASN A 118 14.84 10.31 -3.57
C ASN A 118 13.49 9.66 -3.24
N VAL A 119 12.49 10.49 -2.96
CA VAL A 119 11.13 10.03 -2.64
C VAL A 119 10.14 10.78 -3.52
N LYS A 120 9.52 10.07 -4.48
CA LYS A 120 8.45 10.61 -5.31
C LYS A 120 7.10 10.23 -4.75
N VAL A 121 6.26 11.21 -4.52
CA VAL A 121 4.94 11.01 -3.90
C VAL A 121 3.85 11.73 -4.68
N THR A 122 2.60 11.29 -4.50
CA THR A 122 1.40 12.11 -4.72
C THR A 122 0.86 12.51 -3.35
N THR A 123 0.68 13.82 -3.17
CA THR A 123 0.10 14.37 -1.94
C THR A 123 -1.42 14.16 -1.90
N ILE A 124 -2.02 14.37 -0.73
CA ILE A 124 -3.48 14.34 -0.59
C ILE A 124 -4.18 15.41 -1.45
N GLY A 125 -3.47 16.50 -1.76
CA GLY A 125 -3.96 17.55 -2.66
C GLY A 125 -3.88 17.19 -4.15
N GLY A 126 -3.24 16.06 -4.50
CA GLY A 126 -3.07 15.60 -5.88
C GLY A 126 -1.76 16.03 -6.54
N ASP A 127 -0.88 16.72 -5.84
CA ASP A 127 0.39 17.17 -6.40
C ASP A 127 1.40 16.02 -6.45
N GLU A 128 2.03 15.79 -7.60
CA GLU A 128 3.19 14.91 -7.71
C GLU A 128 4.47 15.70 -7.50
N ILE A 129 5.30 15.25 -6.55
CA ILE A 129 6.56 15.91 -6.21
C ILE A 129 7.64 14.88 -5.86
N ILE A 130 8.90 15.25 -6.15
CA ILE A 130 10.08 14.50 -5.72
C ILE A 130 10.77 15.25 -4.60
N PHE A 131 10.92 14.62 -3.45
CA PHE A 131 11.81 15.06 -2.39
C PHE A 131 13.20 14.47 -2.64
N PHE A 132 14.16 15.35 -2.94
CA PHE A 132 15.53 14.93 -3.23
C PHE A 132 16.28 14.64 -1.94
N ALA A 133 16.70 13.38 -1.76
CA ALA A 133 17.53 12.91 -0.65
C ALA A 133 17.09 13.46 0.73
N PRO A 134 15.81 13.31 1.12
CA PRO A 134 15.42 13.72 2.46
C PRO A 134 16.26 12.96 3.50
N PRO A 135 16.57 13.59 4.65
CA PRO A 135 17.41 12.96 5.66
C PRO A 135 16.83 11.63 6.15
N VAL A 136 17.69 10.61 6.28
CA VAL A 136 17.31 9.33 6.91
C VAL A 136 16.91 9.59 8.35
N GLY A 137 15.80 8.99 8.79
CA GLY A 137 15.23 9.22 10.11
C GLY A 137 14.26 10.41 10.19
N SER A 138 14.04 11.12 9.07
CA SER A 138 13.06 12.21 9.04
C SER A 138 11.66 11.74 8.64
N VAL A 139 10.67 12.54 9.04
CA VAL A 139 9.28 12.41 8.57
C VAL A 139 9.00 13.53 7.58
N LEU A 140 8.47 13.20 6.41
CA LEU A 140 8.06 14.22 5.44
C LEU A 140 6.88 15.03 5.98
N PRO A 141 6.97 16.38 5.98
CA PRO A 141 5.94 17.24 6.56
C PRO A 141 4.75 17.48 5.62
N VAL A 142 4.32 16.42 4.94
CA VAL A 142 3.23 16.45 3.97
C VAL A 142 2.42 15.16 4.05
N GLN A 143 1.11 15.24 3.89
CA GLN A 143 0.27 14.06 3.81
C GLN A 143 0.29 13.48 2.39
N VAL A 144 0.50 12.18 2.29
CA VAL A 144 0.74 11.44 1.06
C VAL A 144 -0.33 10.37 0.87
N ILE A 145 -0.80 10.22 -0.36
CA ILE A 145 -1.71 9.12 -0.75
C ILE A 145 -1.00 8.05 -1.58
N LYS A 146 0.09 8.39 -2.28
CA LYS A 146 0.85 7.43 -3.10
C LYS A 146 2.35 7.64 -2.95
N LEU A 147 3.07 6.54 -2.81
CA LEU A 147 4.53 6.47 -2.92
C LEU A 147 4.88 5.76 -4.24
N HIS A 148 5.38 6.53 -5.20
CA HIS A 148 5.68 6.00 -6.53
C HIS A 148 6.90 5.06 -6.51
N ALA A 149 6.84 3.98 -7.30
CA ALA A 149 7.99 3.13 -7.57
C ALA A 149 8.96 3.86 -8.50
N THR A 150 8.45 4.44 -9.59
CA THR A 150 9.24 5.26 -10.51
C THR A 150 9.59 6.60 -9.87
N GLY A 151 10.88 6.89 -9.73
CA GLY A 151 11.39 8.14 -9.16
C GLY A 151 11.67 8.08 -7.65
N THR A 152 11.33 6.98 -6.97
CA THR A 152 11.71 6.72 -5.57
C THR A 152 12.87 5.74 -5.52
N THR A 153 14.03 6.21 -5.09
CA THR A 153 15.22 5.40 -4.86
C THR A 153 15.46 5.10 -3.38
N ALA A 154 14.85 5.86 -2.49
CA ALA A 154 14.87 5.62 -1.05
C ALA A 154 14.27 4.26 -0.70
N THR A 155 14.70 3.72 0.44
CA THR A 155 14.30 2.40 0.94
C THR A 155 13.74 2.49 2.36
N LEU A 156 13.15 1.39 2.85
CA LEU A 156 12.65 1.29 4.23
C LEU A 156 11.74 2.46 4.62
N ILE A 157 10.83 2.81 3.73
CA ILE A 157 9.88 3.90 3.96
C ILE A 157 8.65 3.36 4.70
N ASN A 158 8.31 3.96 5.82
CA ASN A 158 7.13 3.62 6.60
C ASN A 158 6.10 4.74 6.51
N ALA A 159 4.85 4.35 6.27
CA ALA A 159 3.72 5.25 6.39
C ALA A 159 3.25 5.27 7.86
N LEU A 160 2.85 6.45 8.32
CA LEU A 160 2.46 6.74 9.70
C LEU A 160 1.09 7.42 9.74
N TRP A 161 0.19 6.96 10.64
CA TRP A 161 -1.15 7.51 10.90
C TRP A 161 -1.42 7.81 12.36
#